data_f7973ad934cc3985a03d12fc86779a5b
#
_entry.id   f7973ad934cc3985a03d12fc86779a5b
#
_cell.length_a   1.000
_cell.length_b   1.000
_cell.length_c   1.000
_cell.angle_alpha   90.00
_cell.angle_beta   90.00
_cell.angle_gamma   90.00
#
_symmetry.space_group_name_H-M   'P 1'
#
loop_
_entity.id
_entity.type
_entity.pdbx_description
1 polymer ?
#
loop_
_entity_poly.entity_id
_entity_poly.type
_entity_poly.pdbx_seq_one_letter_code
_entity_poly.pdbx_strand_id
1 'polypeptide(L)'
;MLETVIVLTIILIILIIYSGIKIDITRYEINDKKIDKNLKIMHLSDLHDRNISNRLEKIIEKESPDLIILSGDMVNEYKGQQSNFLKLVKILEKYETYYTYGNHEENMKQSIKTKYDEKINKTKLIILNNKSKKISNNIELYGLNLDITFYEGMRKKKLTKEYIQKNLGEMDKEKYNILIAHNPLMEYAYKDTNADLVLTGHVHGGVIKLPFLGGLLSPEYKFFPAYYDNIHKIKNMTMVVSRGLGFSRRVPLRLFNPAEIVIINLTKK
;
A
#
# COMPACT_ATOMS: atom_id res chain seq x y z
N MET A 1 25.88 -24.18 -26.64
CA MET A 1 26.10 -23.31 -25.44
C MET A 1 25.67 -21.87 -25.69
N LEU A 2 26.17 -21.15 -26.71
CA LEU A 2 25.76 -19.77 -27.02
C LEU A 2 24.27 -19.66 -27.34
N GLU A 3 23.71 -20.51 -28.18
CA GLU A 3 22.29 -20.55 -28.53
C GLU A 3 21.39 -20.74 -27.28
N THR A 4 21.76 -21.65 -26.39
CA THR A 4 21.05 -21.91 -25.15
C THR A 4 21.02 -20.64 -24.25
N VAL A 5 22.15 -19.93 -24.13
CA VAL A 5 22.26 -18.68 -23.38
C VAL A 5 21.36 -17.59 -23.99
N ILE A 6 21.38 -17.47 -25.33
CA ILE A 6 20.52 -16.50 -26.05
C ILE A 6 19.03 -16.80 -25.76
N VAL A 7 18.61 -18.06 -25.90
CA VAL A 7 17.23 -18.47 -25.66
C VAL A 7 16.80 -18.16 -24.20
N LEU A 8 17.62 -18.51 -23.21
CA LEU A 8 17.34 -18.24 -21.80
C LEU A 8 17.25 -16.73 -21.52
N THR A 9 18.12 -15.93 -22.15
CA THR A 9 18.08 -14.46 -22.01
C THR A 9 16.80 -13.88 -22.59
N ILE A 10 16.35 -14.35 -23.76
CA ILE A 10 15.09 -13.92 -24.38
C ILE A 10 13.92 -14.29 -23.47
N ILE A 11 13.87 -15.50 -22.94
CA ILE A 11 12.83 -15.94 -22.01
C ILE A 11 12.79 -15.03 -20.78
N LEU A 12 13.95 -14.73 -20.19
CA LEU A 12 14.04 -13.85 -19.03
C LEU A 12 13.50 -12.43 -19.33
N ILE A 13 13.86 -11.87 -20.49
CA ILE A 13 13.35 -10.56 -20.93
C ILE A 13 11.84 -10.60 -21.07
N ILE A 14 11.28 -11.62 -21.69
CA ILE A 14 9.81 -11.80 -21.83
C ILE A 14 9.14 -11.86 -20.47
N LEU A 15 9.70 -12.62 -19.51
CA LEU A 15 9.15 -12.73 -18.16
C LEU A 15 9.18 -11.40 -17.40
N ILE A 16 10.25 -10.60 -17.56
CA ILE A 16 10.34 -9.25 -16.97
C ILE A 16 9.26 -8.33 -17.57
N ILE A 17 9.14 -8.30 -18.90
CA ILE A 17 8.13 -7.49 -19.60
C ILE A 17 6.72 -7.91 -19.17
N TYR A 18 6.44 -9.21 -19.18
CA TYR A 18 5.14 -9.75 -18.74
C TYR A 18 4.81 -9.35 -17.31
N SER A 19 5.73 -9.55 -16.37
CA SER A 19 5.55 -9.18 -14.96
C SER A 19 5.39 -7.66 -14.78
N GLY A 20 6.06 -6.86 -15.62
CA GLY A 20 5.95 -5.40 -15.61
C GLY A 20 4.60 -4.88 -16.12
N ILE A 21 3.97 -5.58 -17.07
CA ILE A 21 2.69 -5.16 -17.68
C ILE A 21 1.49 -5.71 -16.90
N LYS A 22 1.57 -6.93 -16.41
CA LYS A 22 0.47 -7.62 -15.74
C LYS A 22 0.06 -6.90 -14.46
N ILE A 23 -1.24 -6.83 -14.19
CA ILE A 23 -1.82 -6.43 -12.90
C ILE A 23 -2.68 -7.60 -12.44
N ASP A 24 -2.33 -8.16 -11.29
CA ASP A 24 -3.13 -9.18 -10.61
C ASP A 24 -4.21 -8.53 -9.74
N ILE A 25 -5.34 -9.20 -9.59
CA ILE A 25 -6.38 -8.82 -8.63
C ILE A 25 -6.47 -9.93 -7.61
N THR A 26 -5.95 -9.65 -6.41
CA THR A 26 -5.99 -10.56 -5.27
C THR A 26 -7.21 -10.26 -4.41
N ARG A 27 -7.94 -11.31 -3.96
CA ARG A 27 -9.15 -11.17 -3.18
C ARG A 27 -9.01 -11.86 -1.85
N TYR A 28 -9.41 -11.17 -0.78
CA TYR A 28 -9.47 -11.70 0.58
C TYR A 28 -10.87 -11.55 1.16
N GLU A 29 -11.32 -12.60 1.83
CA GLU A 29 -12.55 -12.62 2.62
C GLU A 29 -12.18 -12.51 4.11
N ILE A 30 -12.67 -11.49 4.79
CA ILE A 30 -12.43 -11.28 6.21
C ILE A 30 -13.77 -11.18 6.93
N ASN A 31 -14.00 -12.14 7.83
CA ASN A 31 -15.24 -12.22 8.59
C ASN A 31 -14.94 -11.92 10.06
N ASP A 32 -15.66 -10.99 10.65
CA ASP A 32 -15.54 -10.68 12.08
C ASP A 32 -16.89 -10.27 12.68
N LYS A 33 -17.11 -10.62 13.94
CA LYS A 33 -18.33 -10.29 14.69
C LYS A 33 -18.49 -8.79 14.99
N LYS A 34 -17.40 -8.03 15.00
CA LYS A 34 -17.42 -6.56 15.19
C LYS A 34 -17.88 -5.82 13.94
N ILE A 35 -17.90 -6.47 12.78
CA ILE A 35 -18.32 -5.85 11.52
C ILE A 35 -19.83 -5.71 11.51
N ASP A 36 -20.31 -4.49 11.45
CA ASP A 36 -21.74 -4.16 11.45
C ASP A 36 -22.30 -3.91 10.03
N LYS A 37 -21.41 -3.66 9.05
CA LYS A 37 -21.74 -3.40 7.66
C LYS A 37 -20.76 -4.13 6.74
N ASN A 38 -21.28 -4.88 5.76
CA ASN A 38 -20.44 -5.48 4.72
C ASN A 38 -19.82 -4.37 3.87
N LEU A 39 -18.52 -4.50 3.57
CA LEU A 39 -17.76 -3.55 2.79
C LEU A 39 -16.83 -4.25 1.81
N LYS A 40 -16.87 -3.84 0.54
CA LYS A 40 -15.86 -4.18 -0.45
C LYS A 40 -14.83 -3.06 -0.52
N ILE A 41 -13.64 -3.30 -0.04
CA ILE A 41 -12.52 -2.36 -0.02
C ILE A 41 -11.59 -2.67 -1.18
N MET A 42 -11.27 -1.66 -2.00
CA MET A 42 -10.15 -1.75 -2.95
C MET A 42 -8.93 -1.06 -2.35
N HIS A 43 -7.87 -1.83 -2.13
CA HIS A 43 -6.61 -1.34 -1.59
C HIS A 43 -5.57 -1.19 -2.69
N LEU A 44 -5.05 0.01 -2.86
CA LEU A 44 -4.02 0.41 -3.82
C LEU A 44 -2.82 0.99 -3.07
N SER A 45 -1.61 0.65 -3.50
CA SER A 45 -0.37 1.12 -2.90
C SER A 45 0.72 1.30 -3.95
N ASP A 46 1.74 2.10 -3.63
CA ASP A 46 3.00 2.17 -4.36
C ASP A 46 2.82 2.36 -5.89
N LEU A 47 2.03 3.36 -6.28
CA LEU A 47 1.80 3.67 -7.69
C LEU A 47 3.05 4.28 -8.34
N HIS A 48 3.81 5.10 -7.59
CA HIS A 48 5.01 5.80 -8.06
C HIS A 48 4.80 6.55 -9.38
N ASP A 49 3.67 7.25 -9.48
CA ASP A 49 3.24 8.02 -10.66
C ASP A 49 3.20 7.21 -11.97
N ARG A 50 3.01 5.88 -11.88
CA ARG A 50 2.88 5.00 -13.05
C ARG A 50 1.64 5.35 -13.87
N ASN A 51 1.78 5.42 -15.19
CA ASN A 51 0.68 5.73 -16.10
C ASN A 51 -0.19 4.50 -16.38
N ILE A 52 -1.14 4.22 -15.49
CA ILE A 52 -2.10 3.11 -15.61
C ILE A 52 -3.55 3.54 -15.31
N SER A 53 -3.82 4.84 -15.28
CA SER A 53 -5.12 5.39 -14.86
C SER A 53 -6.31 4.81 -15.63
N ASN A 54 -6.24 4.77 -16.98
CA ASN A 54 -7.31 4.21 -17.81
C ASN A 54 -7.56 2.72 -17.58
N ARG A 55 -6.51 1.98 -17.22
CA ARG A 55 -6.64 0.56 -16.89
C ARG A 55 -7.25 0.37 -15.51
N LEU A 56 -6.84 1.19 -14.55
CA LEU A 56 -7.41 1.19 -13.19
C LEU A 56 -8.88 1.58 -13.23
N GLU A 57 -9.28 2.57 -14.01
CA GLU A 57 -10.68 2.98 -14.15
C GLU A 57 -11.58 1.79 -14.52
N LYS A 58 -11.22 1.05 -15.57
CA LYS A 58 -11.97 -0.15 -16.00
C LYS A 58 -12.07 -1.23 -14.90
N ILE A 59 -10.98 -1.38 -14.11
CA ILE A 59 -10.97 -2.36 -13.02
C ILE A 59 -11.83 -1.87 -11.85
N ILE A 60 -11.76 -0.59 -11.49
CA ILE A 60 -12.59 0.01 -10.43
C ILE A 60 -14.08 -0.10 -10.78
N GLU A 61 -14.45 0.25 -12.01
CA GLU A 61 -15.83 0.13 -12.51
C GLU A 61 -16.34 -1.32 -12.43
N LYS A 62 -15.51 -2.28 -12.86
CA LYS A 62 -15.86 -3.71 -12.81
C LYS A 62 -15.99 -4.24 -11.39
N GLU A 63 -15.07 -3.87 -10.50
CA GLU A 63 -15.07 -4.36 -9.11
C GLU A 63 -16.09 -3.63 -8.24
N SER A 64 -16.47 -2.39 -8.59
CA SER A 64 -17.47 -1.58 -7.88
C SER A 64 -17.24 -1.58 -6.35
N PRO A 65 -16.08 -1.10 -5.86
CA PRO A 65 -15.78 -1.09 -4.43
C PRO A 65 -16.66 -0.07 -3.70
N ASP A 66 -17.02 -0.37 -2.45
CA ASP A 66 -17.71 0.59 -1.56
C ASP A 66 -16.79 1.74 -1.16
N LEU A 67 -15.51 1.45 -0.96
CA LEU A 67 -14.48 2.45 -0.69
C LEU A 67 -13.11 2.03 -1.25
N ILE A 68 -12.26 3.03 -1.50
CA ILE A 68 -10.90 2.84 -2.00
C ILE A 68 -9.91 3.35 -0.96
N ILE A 69 -8.86 2.59 -0.69
CA ILE A 69 -7.80 2.95 0.25
C ILE A 69 -6.47 3.03 -0.50
N LEU A 70 -5.81 4.18 -0.38
CA LEU A 70 -4.46 4.44 -0.87
C LEU A 70 -3.50 4.43 0.32
N SER A 71 -2.63 3.43 0.40
CA SER A 71 -1.73 3.24 1.55
C SER A 71 -0.31 3.76 1.31
N GLY A 72 -0.16 4.85 0.55
CA GLY A 72 1.10 5.57 0.38
C GLY A 72 1.88 5.25 -0.88
N ASP A 73 2.93 6.04 -1.11
CA ASP A 73 3.83 5.98 -2.25
C ASP A 73 3.10 6.06 -3.61
N MET A 74 2.09 6.96 -3.68
CA MET A 74 1.36 7.19 -4.93
C MET A 74 2.19 7.99 -5.94
N VAL A 75 3.18 8.74 -5.48
CA VAL A 75 4.05 9.60 -6.29
C VAL A 75 5.52 9.32 -6.02
N ASN A 76 6.40 9.90 -6.84
CA ASN A 76 7.84 9.88 -6.61
C ASN A 76 8.30 11.18 -5.95
N GLU A 77 9.17 11.08 -4.93
CA GLU A 77 9.73 12.21 -4.20
C GLU A 77 10.60 13.14 -5.06
N TYR A 78 11.25 12.58 -6.10
CA TYR A 78 12.12 13.32 -6.99
C TYR A 78 11.33 13.90 -8.17
N LYS A 79 11.70 15.12 -8.57
CA LYS A 79 11.16 15.83 -9.73
C LYS A 79 9.70 16.26 -9.64
N GLY A 80 9.01 16.04 -8.51
CA GLY A 80 7.60 16.39 -8.40
C GLY A 80 6.71 15.72 -9.47
N GLN A 81 7.08 14.53 -9.92
CA GLN A 81 6.30 13.73 -10.86
C GLN A 81 5.04 13.24 -10.15
N GLN A 82 3.91 13.80 -10.51
CA GLN A 82 2.60 13.53 -9.90
C GLN A 82 1.47 13.60 -10.93
N SER A 83 1.82 13.77 -12.21
CA SER A 83 0.82 14.04 -13.27
C SER A 83 -0.08 12.83 -13.54
N ASN A 84 0.46 11.63 -13.45
CA ASN A 84 -0.31 10.40 -13.65
C ASN A 84 -1.16 10.06 -12.41
N PHE A 85 -0.63 10.31 -11.21
CA PHE A 85 -1.43 10.18 -9.99
C PHE A 85 -2.59 11.17 -9.99
N LEU A 86 -2.37 12.45 -10.37
CA LEU A 86 -3.45 13.43 -10.46
C LEU A 86 -4.50 13.09 -11.53
N LYS A 87 -4.13 12.39 -12.61
CA LYS A 87 -5.11 11.82 -13.55
C LYS A 87 -5.94 10.72 -12.89
N LEU A 88 -5.30 9.84 -12.13
CA LEU A 88 -6.00 8.80 -11.37
C LEU A 88 -6.94 9.42 -10.32
N VAL A 89 -6.48 10.45 -9.60
CA VAL A 89 -7.30 11.15 -8.59
C VAL A 89 -8.63 11.65 -9.18
N LYS A 90 -8.64 12.21 -10.39
CA LYS A 90 -9.88 12.63 -11.07
C LYS A 90 -10.88 11.48 -11.27
N ILE A 91 -10.37 10.26 -11.49
CA ILE A 91 -11.22 9.05 -11.58
C ILE A 91 -11.72 8.67 -10.20
N LEU A 92 -10.84 8.70 -9.20
CA LEU A 92 -11.14 8.34 -7.82
C LEU A 92 -12.13 9.30 -7.14
N GLU A 93 -12.27 10.54 -7.61
CA GLU A 93 -13.26 11.51 -7.08
C GLU A 93 -14.73 11.06 -7.22
N LYS A 94 -14.99 10.03 -8.03
CA LYS A 94 -16.31 9.37 -8.14
C LYS A 94 -16.58 8.38 -6.98
N TYR A 95 -15.56 8.06 -6.17
CA TYR A 95 -15.60 7.03 -5.13
C TYR A 95 -15.16 7.60 -3.79
N GLU A 96 -15.66 7.05 -2.70
CA GLU A 96 -15.17 7.38 -1.37
C GLU A 96 -13.73 6.84 -1.22
N THR A 97 -12.75 7.74 -1.26
CA THR A 97 -11.33 7.38 -1.32
C THR A 97 -10.55 8.00 -0.19
N TYR A 98 -9.86 7.15 0.57
CA TYR A 98 -9.01 7.51 1.70
C TYR A 98 -7.54 7.39 1.32
N TYR A 99 -6.73 8.34 1.76
CA TYR A 99 -5.32 8.39 1.43
C TYR A 99 -4.46 8.68 2.65
N THR A 100 -3.45 7.85 2.88
CA THR A 100 -2.40 8.05 3.88
C THR A 100 -1.05 8.05 3.16
N TYR A 101 -0.17 9.00 3.50
CA TYR A 101 1.12 9.16 2.86
C TYR A 101 2.07 8.00 3.18
N GLY A 102 2.96 7.67 2.23
CA GLY A 102 4.11 6.79 2.41
C GLY A 102 5.41 7.59 2.54
N ASN A 103 6.52 6.90 2.47
CA ASN A 103 7.83 7.54 2.62
C ASN A 103 8.20 8.44 1.43
N HIS A 104 7.70 8.19 0.23
CA HIS A 104 7.98 9.04 -0.93
C HIS A 104 7.27 10.39 -0.83
N GLU A 105 6.05 10.46 -0.31
CA GLU A 105 5.39 11.71 -0.01
C GLU A 105 6.11 12.49 1.10
N GLU A 106 6.59 11.80 2.13
CA GLU A 106 7.29 12.43 3.25
C GLU A 106 8.73 12.84 2.94
N ASN A 107 9.38 12.19 1.98
CA ASN A 107 10.76 12.51 1.56
C ASN A 107 10.85 13.63 0.50
N MET A 108 9.73 14.22 0.11
CA MET A 108 9.75 15.35 -0.82
C MET A 108 10.47 16.54 -0.20
N LYS A 109 11.24 17.26 -1.02
CA LYS A 109 11.74 18.60 -0.61
C LYS A 109 10.56 19.49 -0.23
N GLN A 110 10.69 20.29 0.83
CA GLN A 110 9.61 21.10 1.38
C GLN A 110 8.84 21.92 0.33
N SER A 111 9.55 22.55 -0.61
CA SER A 111 8.93 23.35 -1.67
C SER A 111 8.08 22.52 -2.66
N ILE A 112 8.42 21.25 -2.85
CA ILE A 112 7.65 20.31 -3.69
C ILE A 112 6.46 19.79 -2.88
N LYS A 113 6.68 19.41 -1.62
CA LYS A 113 5.64 18.91 -0.72
C LYS A 113 4.52 19.92 -0.54
N THR A 114 4.83 21.18 -0.27
CA THR A 114 3.83 22.25 -0.12
C THR A 114 2.93 22.33 -1.38
N LYS A 115 3.52 22.36 -2.57
CA LYS A 115 2.75 22.40 -3.83
C LYS A 115 1.94 21.12 -4.07
N TYR A 116 2.46 19.98 -3.64
CA TYR A 116 1.76 18.71 -3.72
C TYR A 116 0.54 18.72 -2.78
N ASP A 117 0.74 19.07 -1.51
CA ASP A 117 -0.31 19.13 -0.50
C ASP A 117 -1.42 20.12 -0.92
N GLU A 118 -1.06 21.29 -1.47
CA GLU A 118 -2.03 22.26 -2.02
C GLU A 118 -2.90 21.67 -3.14
N LYS A 119 -2.31 20.84 -4.03
CA LYS A 119 -3.05 20.18 -5.12
C LYS A 119 -3.96 19.08 -4.58
N ILE A 120 -3.43 18.23 -3.71
CA ILE A 120 -4.18 17.10 -3.15
C ILE A 120 -5.33 17.59 -2.27
N ASN A 121 -5.12 18.63 -1.46
CA ASN A 121 -6.17 19.23 -0.63
C ASN A 121 -7.32 19.89 -1.42
N LYS A 122 -7.12 20.16 -2.73
CA LYS A 122 -8.18 20.64 -3.63
C LYS A 122 -8.99 19.51 -4.27
N THR A 123 -8.63 18.26 -4.04
CA THR A 123 -9.34 17.08 -4.55
C THR A 123 -10.37 16.57 -3.55
N LYS A 124 -11.19 15.60 -3.95
CA LYS A 124 -12.14 14.93 -3.07
C LYS A 124 -11.53 13.79 -2.25
N LEU A 125 -10.21 13.57 -2.33
CA LEU A 125 -9.54 12.57 -1.51
C LEU A 125 -9.62 12.95 -0.03
N ILE A 126 -9.92 11.96 0.81
CA ILE A 126 -9.95 12.13 2.26
C ILE A 126 -8.57 11.76 2.82
N ILE A 127 -7.79 12.77 3.19
CA ILE A 127 -6.44 12.57 3.71
C ILE A 127 -6.50 12.20 5.18
N LEU A 128 -5.95 11.02 5.52
CA LEU A 128 -5.95 10.48 6.88
C LEU A 128 -4.56 10.50 7.55
N ASN A 129 -3.70 11.43 7.18
CA ASN A 129 -2.39 11.57 7.82
C ASN A 129 -2.55 11.88 9.31
N ASN A 130 -2.30 10.90 10.17
CA ASN A 130 -2.48 10.91 11.62
C ASN A 130 -3.91 11.36 12.05
N LYS A 131 -4.91 10.79 11.38
CA LYS A 131 -6.33 11.04 11.63
C LYS A 131 -7.11 9.73 11.57
N SER A 132 -8.31 9.76 12.15
CA SER A 132 -9.29 8.69 12.01
C SER A 132 -10.57 9.15 11.33
N LYS A 133 -11.34 8.18 10.84
CA LYS A 133 -12.66 8.38 10.23
C LYS A 133 -13.57 7.22 10.57
N LYS A 134 -14.73 7.54 11.12
CA LYS A 134 -15.81 6.57 11.33
C LYS A 134 -16.43 6.21 9.96
N ILE A 135 -16.43 4.91 9.62
CA ILE A 135 -17.01 4.36 8.38
C ILE A 135 -18.44 3.87 8.62
N SER A 136 -18.68 3.24 9.77
CA SER A 136 -20.00 2.81 10.22
C SER A 136 -20.11 2.97 11.74
N ASN A 137 -21.13 2.41 12.38
CA ASN A 137 -21.20 2.47 13.84
C ASN A 137 -20.04 1.75 14.51
N ASN A 138 -19.62 0.60 13.96
CA ASN A 138 -18.60 -0.24 14.55
C ASN A 138 -17.29 -0.33 13.73
N ILE A 139 -17.19 0.30 12.55
CA ILE A 139 -15.96 0.28 11.74
C ILE A 139 -15.31 1.66 11.78
N GLU A 140 -14.05 1.70 12.19
CA GLU A 140 -13.25 2.92 12.21
C GLU A 140 -11.94 2.74 11.44
N LEU A 141 -11.60 3.74 10.62
CA LEU A 141 -10.42 3.78 9.77
C LEU A 141 -9.41 4.77 10.32
N TYR A 142 -8.17 4.34 10.48
CA TYR A 142 -7.05 5.13 10.98
C TYR A 142 -5.96 5.22 9.93
N GLY A 143 -5.39 6.40 9.71
CA GLY A 143 -4.24 6.59 8.82
C GLY A 143 -3.01 7.01 9.59
N LEU A 144 -2.00 6.14 9.67
CA LEU A 144 -0.73 6.41 10.31
C LEU A 144 0.28 6.94 9.29
N ASN A 145 0.59 8.22 9.39
CA ASN A 145 1.65 8.85 8.62
C ASN A 145 2.91 9.00 9.49
N LEU A 146 4.03 8.50 9.00
CA LEU A 146 5.31 8.52 9.70
C LEU A 146 6.32 9.39 8.95
N ASP A 147 7.01 10.25 9.65
CA ASP A 147 8.09 11.04 9.05
C ASP A 147 9.25 10.15 8.55
N ILE A 148 10.08 10.69 7.65
CA ILE A 148 11.14 9.92 6.97
C ILE A 148 12.13 9.26 7.93
N THR A 149 12.30 9.76 9.14
CA THR A 149 13.25 9.20 10.13
C THR A 149 12.84 7.81 10.62
N PHE A 150 11.60 7.37 10.36
CA PHE A 150 11.16 5.98 10.59
C PHE A 150 11.55 5.03 9.46
N TYR A 151 11.91 5.56 8.28
CA TYR A 151 12.22 4.75 7.10
C TYR A 151 13.71 4.72 6.79
N GLU A 152 14.41 5.84 6.94
CA GLU A 152 15.78 6.04 6.49
C GLU A 152 16.68 6.68 7.58
N GLY A 153 18.00 6.58 7.36
CA GLY A 153 19.02 7.20 8.18
C GLY A 153 19.79 6.22 9.09
N MET A 154 21.00 6.63 9.51
CA MET A 154 21.87 5.83 10.40
C MET A 154 21.27 5.60 11.79
N ARG A 155 20.38 6.50 12.23
CA ARG A 155 19.65 6.42 13.50
C ARG A 155 18.15 6.37 13.25
N LYS A 156 17.71 5.38 12.46
CA LYS A 156 16.29 5.12 12.19
C LYS A 156 15.52 5.00 13.50
N LYS A 157 14.44 5.78 13.63
CA LYS A 157 13.56 5.70 14.81
C LYS A 157 12.86 4.35 14.85
N LYS A 158 12.71 3.79 16.03
CA LYS A 158 11.89 2.61 16.26
C LYS A 158 10.46 3.06 16.54
N LEU A 159 9.50 2.52 15.79
CA LEU A 159 8.09 2.77 16.04
C LEU A 159 7.67 2.06 17.33
N THR A 160 6.85 2.72 18.16
CA THR A 160 6.29 2.13 19.37
C THR A 160 4.77 2.29 19.39
N LYS A 161 4.10 1.48 20.19
CA LYS A 161 2.65 1.60 20.43
C LYS A 161 2.29 3.00 20.94
N GLU A 162 3.06 3.53 21.88
CA GLU A 162 2.85 4.84 22.49
C GLU A 162 2.92 5.97 21.44
N TYR A 163 3.84 5.84 20.46
CA TYR A 163 3.88 6.79 19.35
C TYR A 163 2.62 6.73 18.50
N ILE A 164 2.12 5.52 18.20
CA ILE A 164 0.88 5.35 17.45
C ILE A 164 -0.29 5.95 18.22
N GLN A 165 -0.42 5.63 19.50
CA GLN A 165 -1.50 6.15 20.36
C GLN A 165 -1.44 7.69 20.53
N LYS A 166 -0.24 8.25 20.60
CA LYS A 166 -0.05 9.72 20.68
C LYS A 166 -0.61 10.42 19.41
N ASN A 167 -0.46 9.80 18.24
CA ASN A 167 -0.86 10.41 16.96
C ASN A 167 -2.31 10.09 16.56
N LEU A 168 -2.83 8.93 16.92
CA LEU A 168 -4.14 8.43 16.46
C LEU A 168 -5.18 8.31 17.59
N GLY A 169 -4.76 8.47 18.85
CA GLY A 169 -5.56 8.09 20.00
C GLY A 169 -5.54 6.59 20.24
N GLU A 170 -6.18 6.15 21.30
CA GLU A 170 -6.40 4.73 21.57
C GLU A 170 -7.55 4.21 20.73
N MET A 171 -7.32 3.12 20.00
CA MET A 171 -8.33 2.45 19.19
C MET A 171 -9.30 1.71 20.11
N ASP A 172 -10.59 1.91 19.90
CA ASP A 172 -11.64 1.24 20.68
C ASP A 172 -11.66 -0.28 20.36
N LYS A 173 -11.36 -1.10 21.36
CA LYS A 173 -11.32 -2.56 21.20
C LYS A 173 -12.67 -3.21 20.87
N GLU A 174 -13.78 -2.52 21.11
CA GLU A 174 -15.13 -3.00 20.81
C GLU A 174 -15.49 -2.77 19.33
N LYS A 175 -14.75 -1.90 18.64
CA LYS A 175 -14.92 -1.62 17.21
C LYS A 175 -13.99 -2.47 16.35
N TYR A 176 -14.33 -2.58 15.07
CA TYR A 176 -13.43 -3.12 14.03
C TYR A 176 -12.54 -2.00 13.52
N ASN A 177 -11.26 -2.04 13.90
CA ASN A 177 -10.30 -0.99 13.61
C ASN A 177 -9.44 -1.36 12.42
N ILE A 178 -9.52 -0.54 11.35
CA ILE A 178 -8.69 -0.67 10.15
C ILE A 178 -7.58 0.37 10.23
N LEU A 179 -6.32 -0.06 10.25
CA LEU A 179 -5.15 0.81 10.23
C LEU A 179 -4.52 0.83 8.85
N ILE A 180 -4.41 2.00 8.24
CA ILE A 180 -3.59 2.22 7.05
C ILE A 180 -2.20 2.63 7.53
N ALA A 181 -1.20 1.80 7.26
CA ALA A 181 0.18 2.06 7.65
C ALA A 181 1.13 1.55 6.55
N HIS A 182 1.88 2.45 5.93
CA HIS A 182 2.59 2.15 4.70
C HIS A 182 3.60 0.98 4.81
N ASN A 183 4.40 0.91 5.90
CA ASN A 183 5.51 -0.04 6.03
C ASN A 183 5.13 -1.31 6.83
N PRO A 184 5.04 -2.51 6.22
CA PRO A 184 4.72 -3.76 6.92
C PRO A 184 5.81 -4.23 7.89
N LEU A 185 7.05 -3.77 7.74
CA LEU A 185 8.17 -4.18 8.58
C LEU A 185 8.13 -3.54 10.00
N MET A 186 7.07 -2.77 10.28
CA MET A 186 6.79 -2.19 11.60
C MET A 186 5.64 -2.92 12.33
N GLU A 187 5.28 -4.10 11.89
CA GLU A 187 4.22 -4.94 12.47
C GLU A 187 4.38 -5.17 13.97
N TYR A 188 5.64 -5.17 14.44
CA TYR A 188 5.96 -5.32 15.86
C TYR A 188 5.34 -4.22 16.74
N ALA A 189 5.06 -3.03 16.17
CA ALA A 189 4.37 -1.96 16.88
C ALA A 189 2.85 -2.00 16.63
N TYR A 190 2.40 -2.35 15.42
CA TYR A 190 0.97 -2.42 15.08
C TYR A 190 0.24 -3.50 15.89
N LYS A 191 0.85 -4.68 16.06
CA LYS A 191 0.27 -5.82 16.77
C LYS A 191 -0.02 -5.57 18.24
N ASP A 192 0.53 -4.52 18.82
CA ASP A 192 0.32 -4.14 20.21
C ASP A 192 -0.73 -3.01 20.35
N THR A 193 -1.30 -2.55 19.23
CA THR A 193 -2.50 -1.71 19.18
C THR A 193 -3.77 -2.57 19.14
N ASN A 194 -4.94 -1.93 19.13
CA ASN A 194 -6.21 -2.61 18.93
C ASN A 194 -6.64 -2.62 17.43
N ALA A 195 -5.70 -2.60 16.48
CA ALA A 195 -6.00 -2.75 15.06
C ALA A 195 -6.39 -4.19 14.75
N ASP A 196 -7.52 -4.39 14.10
CA ASP A 196 -8.00 -5.70 13.64
C ASP A 196 -7.47 -6.02 12.23
N LEU A 197 -7.43 -4.99 11.36
CA LEU A 197 -6.91 -5.07 9.99
C LEU A 197 -5.87 -3.98 9.76
N VAL A 198 -4.71 -4.33 9.21
CA VAL A 198 -3.66 -3.38 8.81
C VAL A 198 -3.42 -3.51 7.32
N LEU A 199 -3.45 -2.38 6.60
CA LEU A 199 -3.23 -2.29 5.15
C LEU A 199 -1.90 -1.62 4.88
N THR A 200 -1.01 -2.33 4.17
CA THR A 200 0.38 -1.91 3.95
C THR A 200 0.82 -2.08 2.50
N GLY A 201 1.91 -1.41 2.12
CA GLY A 201 2.60 -1.52 0.84
C GLY A 201 4.11 -1.61 1.03
N HIS A 202 4.86 -0.65 0.45
CA HIS A 202 6.28 -0.36 0.65
C HIS A 202 7.28 -1.39 0.12
N VAL A 203 7.05 -2.67 0.33
CA VAL A 203 8.04 -3.74 0.06
C VAL A 203 8.01 -4.28 -1.38
N HIS A 204 7.08 -3.80 -2.20
CA HIS A 204 6.95 -4.15 -3.62
C HIS A 204 6.96 -5.65 -3.92
N GLY A 205 6.41 -6.49 -3.05
CA GLY A 205 6.45 -7.94 -3.20
C GLY A 205 7.86 -8.53 -3.10
N GLY A 206 8.80 -7.82 -2.47
CA GLY A 206 10.21 -8.18 -2.42
C GLY A 206 10.94 -7.92 -3.74
N VAL A 207 10.48 -6.92 -4.52
CA VAL A 207 11.01 -6.41 -5.80
C VAL A 207 11.15 -7.50 -6.87
N ILE A 208 12.00 -8.49 -6.64
CA ILE A 208 12.14 -9.73 -7.43
C ILE A 208 11.59 -10.88 -6.59
N LYS A 209 10.68 -11.65 -7.16
CA LYS A 209 10.15 -12.85 -6.53
C LYS A 209 10.78 -14.07 -7.18
N LEU A 210 11.30 -14.97 -6.36
CA LEU A 210 11.85 -16.21 -6.84
C LEU A 210 10.84 -17.33 -6.66
N PRO A 211 10.61 -18.20 -7.66
CA PRO A 211 9.79 -19.38 -7.49
C PRO A 211 10.24 -20.17 -6.26
N PHE A 212 9.31 -20.59 -5.42
CA PHE A 212 9.52 -21.37 -4.18
C PHE A 212 10.25 -20.65 -3.04
N LEU A 213 11.00 -19.55 -3.30
CA LEU A 213 11.77 -18.81 -2.28
C LEU A 213 11.11 -17.51 -1.86
N GLY A 214 10.15 -16.99 -2.64
CA GLY A 214 9.44 -15.78 -2.33
C GLY A 214 10.17 -14.48 -2.68
N GLY A 215 9.87 -13.38 -1.98
CA GLY A 215 10.47 -12.06 -2.22
C GLY A 215 11.95 -12.01 -1.87
N LEU A 216 12.78 -11.58 -2.81
CA LEU A 216 14.24 -11.63 -2.64
C LEU A 216 14.78 -10.43 -1.85
N LEU A 217 14.27 -9.21 -2.09
CA LEU A 217 14.89 -7.98 -1.57
C LEU A 217 13.85 -6.93 -1.22
N SER A 218 13.89 -6.41 0.01
CA SER A 218 13.07 -5.23 0.37
C SER A 218 13.72 -3.94 -0.14
N PRO A 219 12.95 -2.83 -0.25
CA PRO A 219 13.52 -1.50 -0.52
C PRO A 219 14.58 -1.06 0.49
N GLU A 220 14.54 -1.61 1.70
CA GLU A 220 15.52 -1.37 2.77
C GLU A 220 16.77 -2.28 2.67
N TYR A 221 16.99 -2.99 1.53
CA TYR A 221 18.08 -3.95 1.29
C TYR A 221 18.11 -5.14 2.26
N LYS A 222 16.98 -5.52 2.83
CA LYS A 222 16.87 -6.78 3.56
C LYS A 222 16.57 -7.91 2.59
N PHE A 223 17.41 -8.94 2.63
CA PHE A 223 17.15 -10.18 1.88
C PHE A 223 16.04 -10.98 2.56
N PHE A 224 15.18 -11.58 1.75
CA PHE A 224 14.06 -12.42 2.18
C PHE A 224 13.22 -11.79 3.30
N PRO A 225 12.62 -10.61 3.05
CA PRO A 225 11.80 -9.95 4.06
C PRO A 225 10.63 -10.86 4.47
N ALA A 226 10.33 -10.93 5.77
CA ALA A 226 9.28 -11.80 6.31
C ALA A 226 7.89 -11.46 5.77
N TYR A 227 7.63 -10.17 5.55
CA TYR A 227 6.34 -9.65 5.06
C TYR A 227 6.57 -8.92 3.74
N TYR A 228 6.44 -9.61 2.62
CA TYR A 228 6.67 -9.03 1.28
C TYR A 228 5.40 -9.00 0.41
N ASP A 229 4.41 -9.83 0.68
CA ASP A 229 3.10 -9.88 0.03
C ASP A 229 2.07 -10.63 0.88
N ASN A 230 0.85 -10.80 0.37
CA ASN A 230 -0.21 -11.62 0.95
C ASN A 230 -0.82 -11.11 2.27
N ILE A 231 -1.64 -11.97 2.85
CA ILE A 231 -2.32 -11.76 4.13
C ILE A 231 -1.59 -12.53 5.24
N HIS A 232 -1.35 -11.85 6.37
CA HIS A 232 -0.66 -12.41 7.54
C HIS A 232 -1.51 -12.26 8.80
N LYS A 233 -1.63 -13.33 9.57
CA LYS A 233 -2.20 -13.30 10.92
C LYS A 233 -1.09 -13.11 11.95
N ILE A 234 -1.14 -12.01 12.71
CA ILE A 234 -0.12 -11.65 13.71
C ILE A 234 -0.85 -11.33 15.03
N LYS A 235 -0.81 -12.23 16.00
CA LYS A 235 -1.66 -12.16 17.21
C LYS A 235 -3.15 -12.05 16.80
N ASN A 236 -3.83 -11.00 17.26
CA ASN A 236 -5.24 -10.72 16.96
C ASN A 236 -5.45 -9.87 15.71
N MET A 237 -4.36 -9.44 15.07
CA MET A 237 -4.35 -8.55 13.91
C MET A 237 -4.20 -9.33 12.61
N THR A 238 -4.92 -8.93 11.59
CA THR A 238 -4.70 -9.34 10.20
C THR A 238 -3.96 -8.24 9.48
N MET A 239 -2.84 -8.54 8.83
CA MET A 239 -2.11 -7.58 8.01
C MET A 239 -2.14 -8.01 6.55
N VAL A 240 -2.52 -7.10 5.65
CA VAL A 240 -2.48 -7.28 4.20
C VAL A 240 -1.33 -6.46 3.65
N VAL A 241 -0.43 -7.12 2.95
CA VAL A 241 0.74 -6.50 2.32
C VAL A 241 0.56 -6.50 0.82
N SER A 242 0.35 -5.32 0.23
CA SER A 242 0.23 -5.16 -1.22
C SER A 242 1.61 -5.19 -1.89
N ARG A 243 1.68 -5.81 -3.06
CA ARG A 243 2.86 -5.76 -3.94
C ARG A 243 2.99 -4.44 -4.69
N GLY A 244 2.00 -3.56 -4.55
CA GLY A 244 1.97 -2.25 -5.17
C GLY A 244 1.75 -2.26 -6.68
N LEU A 245 1.47 -1.08 -7.24
CA LEU A 245 1.12 -0.86 -8.64
C LEU A 245 2.31 -0.43 -9.51
N GLY A 246 3.28 0.29 -8.94
CA GLY A 246 4.43 0.85 -9.61
C GLY A 246 5.66 -0.06 -9.58
N PHE A 247 6.81 0.54 -9.79
CA PHE A 247 8.10 -0.12 -9.73
C PHE A 247 8.90 0.43 -8.54
N SER A 248 9.69 -0.43 -7.90
CA SER A 248 10.67 0.06 -6.96
C SER A 248 11.65 1.00 -7.67
N ARG A 249 11.94 2.14 -7.07
CA ARG A 249 12.89 3.10 -7.63
C ARG A 249 14.28 2.51 -7.83
N ARG A 250 14.72 1.67 -6.89
CA ARG A 250 16.08 1.11 -6.86
C ARG A 250 16.26 -0.02 -7.88
N VAL A 251 15.19 -0.76 -8.11
CA VAL A 251 15.16 -1.87 -9.09
C VAL A 251 13.89 -1.68 -9.93
N PRO A 252 13.95 -0.94 -11.04
CA PRO A 252 12.79 -0.56 -11.84
C PRO A 252 12.31 -1.69 -12.75
N LEU A 253 12.26 -2.90 -12.20
CA LEU A 253 11.75 -4.09 -12.88
C LEU A 253 10.93 -4.96 -11.93
N ARG A 254 10.11 -5.84 -12.50
CA ARG A 254 9.37 -6.88 -11.80
C ARG A 254 9.67 -8.21 -12.47
N LEU A 255 10.07 -9.20 -11.69
CA LEU A 255 10.29 -10.57 -12.18
C LEU A 255 9.51 -11.54 -11.27
N PHE A 256 8.61 -12.33 -11.86
CA PHE A 256 7.63 -13.18 -11.16
C PHE A 256 6.80 -12.47 -10.11
N ASN A 257 6.71 -11.16 -10.23
CA ASN A 257 6.12 -10.25 -9.24
C ASN A 257 5.24 -9.18 -9.93
N PRO A 258 4.11 -9.55 -10.56
CA PRO A 258 3.20 -8.60 -11.20
C PRO A 258 2.70 -7.54 -10.21
N ALA A 259 2.33 -6.35 -10.73
CA ALA A 259 1.63 -5.35 -9.97
C ALA A 259 0.31 -5.91 -9.41
N GLU A 260 -0.19 -5.34 -8.31
CA GLU A 260 -1.33 -5.90 -7.59
C GLU A 260 -2.35 -4.84 -7.20
N ILE A 261 -3.61 -5.20 -7.37
CA ILE A 261 -4.77 -4.57 -6.74
C ILE A 261 -5.32 -5.58 -5.74
N VAL A 262 -5.55 -5.14 -4.51
CA VAL A 262 -6.14 -5.99 -3.48
C VAL A 262 -7.60 -5.62 -3.27
N ILE A 263 -8.49 -6.61 -3.31
CA ILE A 263 -9.91 -6.50 -2.96
C ILE A 263 -10.13 -7.21 -1.64
N ILE A 264 -10.72 -6.54 -0.68
CA ILE A 264 -11.03 -7.11 0.63
C ILE A 264 -12.53 -7.02 0.85
N ASN A 265 -13.18 -8.16 0.97
CA ASN A 265 -14.57 -8.26 1.36
C ASN A 265 -14.63 -8.43 2.88
N LEU A 266 -15.05 -7.37 3.57
CA LEU A 266 -15.36 -7.43 5.00
C LEU A 266 -16.80 -7.84 5.16
N THR A 267 -17.06 -8.89 5.96
CA THR A 267 -18.41 -9.37 6.20
C THR A 267 -18.62 -9.69 7.68
N LYS A 268 -19.85 -9.48 8.13
CA LYS A 268 -20.26 -9.87 9.47
C LYS A 268 -20.21 -11.40 9.57
N LYS A 269 -19.61 -11.90 10.68
CA LYS A 269 -19.60 -13.32 11.01
C LYS A 269 -20.91 -13.73 11.67
#